data_a402ece1e81a52fe9f580ef9bdd8bb12
#
_entry.id   a402ece1e81a52fe9f580ef9bdd8bb12
#
_cell.length_a   1.000
_cell.length_b   1.000
_cell.length_c   1.000
_cell.angle_alpha   90.00
_cell.angle_beta   90.00
_cell.angle_gamma   90.00
#
_symmetry.space_group_name_H-M   'P 1'
#
loop_
_entity.id
_entity.type
_entity.pdbx_description
1 polymer ?
#
loop_
_entity_poly.entity_id
_entity_poly.type
_entity_poly.pdbx_seq_one_letter_code
_entity_poly.pdbx_strand_id
1 'polypeptide(L)'
;KKKEGAERYGKYGEIMPEEEFLLLVQACDMFEVVRLDKAFVEKYKEAFAKDPVISDDIVEKIHEGVELSEIETLISEDHAEPLYFEHQLVGCVKPAHDIDVNLSSHVMHENLMSKASSVLALLYAVMNAGIEKSDVEYVIDCAEEACGDMNQRGGGNFAKAAAEVAGLVNATGSDARGFCAAPTHALIEA
;
A
#
# COMPACT_ATOMS: atom_id res chain seq x y z
N LYS A 1 8.90 13.67 9.87
CA LYS A 1 9.79 14.60 9.10
C LYS A 1 10.99 13.82 8.59
N LYS A 2 11.31 13.94 7.29
CA LYS A 2 12.58 13.44 6.74
C LYS A 2 13.75 13.98 7.56
N LYS A 3 14.73 13.12 7.82
CA LYS A 3 16.00 13.57 8.37
C LYS A 3 16.65 14.52 7.37
N GLU A 4 17.12 15.67 7.82
CA GLU A 4 17.82 16.63 6.97
C GLU A 4 19.00 15.95 6.27
N GLY A 5 19.10 16.08 4.94
CA GLY A 5 20.11 15.43 4.12
C GLY A 5 19.87 13.93 3.85
N ALA A 6 18.69 13.38 4.15
CA ALA A 6 18.37 12.00 3.78
C ALA A 6 18.16 11.89 2.26
N GLU A 7 18.89 10.97 1.64
CA GLU A 7 18.71 10.61 0.24
C GLU A 7 17.45 9.76 0.06
N ARG A 8 16.86 9.81 -1.14
CA ARG A 8 15.68 9.01 -1.50
C ARG A 8 16.02 7.51 -1.45
N TYR A 9 17.08 7.12 -2.10
CA TYR A 9 17.49 5.72 -2.23
C TYR A 9 18.62 5.38 -1.26
N GLY A 10 18.50 4.24 -0.58
CA GLY A 10 19.47 3.75 0.38
C GLY A 10 19.78 2.28 0.19
N LYS A 11 20.75 1.77 0.96
CA LYS A 11 21.19 0.37 0.91
C LYS A 11 20.06 -0.65 1.12
N TYR A 12 19.05 -0.29 1.88
CA TYR A 12 17.99 -1.21 2.31
C TYR A 12 16.61 -0.89 1.71
N GLY A 13 16.54 0.10 0.86
CA GLY A 13 15.27 0.51 0.26
C GLY A 13 15.22 2.00 0.00
N GLU A 14 14.05 2.53 -0.01
CA GLU A 14 13.71 3.88 -0.42
C GLU A 14 12.93 4.63 0.66
N ILE A 15 13.10 5.94 0.68
CA ILE A 15 12.16 6.89 1.29
C ILE A 15 11.33 7.46 0.17
N MET A 16 10.29 6.73 -0.24
CA MET A 16 9.42 7.15 -1.33
C MET A 16 8.76 8.50 -0.99
N PRO A 17 8.71 9.46 -1.93
CA PRO A 17 7.95 10.70 -1.75
C PRO A 17 6.48 10.41 -1.44
N GLU A 18 5.87 11.22 -0.57
CA GLU A 18 4.50 11.01 -0.10
C GLU A 18 3.48 10.98 -1.24
N GLU A 19 3.65 11.84 -2.24
CA GLU A 19 2.82 11.91 -3.44
C GLU A 19 2.87 10.64 -4.29
N GLU A 20 4.04 10.00 -4.39
CA GLU A 20 4.20 8.73 -5.09
C GLU A 20 3.69 7.57 -4.24
N PHE A 21 3.87 7.64 -2.92
CA PHE A 21 3.37 6.62 -2.01
C PHE A 21 1.83 6.55 -1.99
N LEU A 22 1.13 7.68 -2.10
CA LEU A 22 -0.33 7.69 -2.23
C LEU A 22 -0.82 7.00 -3.52
N LEU A 23 -0.05 7.08 -4.61
CA LEU A 23 -0.34 6.31 -5.83
C LEU A 23 -0.11 4.80 -5.61
N LEU A 24 0.94 4.42 -4.88
CA LEU A 24 1.17 3.01 -4.50
C LEU A 24 0.05 2.48 -3.61
N VAL A 25 -0.46 3.29 -2.68
CA VAL A 25 -1.63 2.95 -1.84
C VAL A 25 -2.84 2.64 -2.71
N GLN A 26 -3.13 3.46 -3.72
CA GLN A 26 -4.22 3.18 -4.66
C GLN A 26 -3.95 1.91 -5.48
N ALA A 27 -2.72 1.68 -5.94
CA ALA A 27 -2.38 0.46 -6.68
C ALA A 27 -2.50 -0.83 -5.83
N CYS A 28 -2.41 -0.72 -4.51
CA CYS A 28 -2.60 -1.82 -3.57
C CYS A 28 -4.08 -2.10 -3.24
N ASP A 29 -4.97 -1.20 -3.62
CA ASP A 29 -6.39 -1.26 -3.27
C ASP A 29 -7.16 -2.23 -4.16
N MET A 30 -7.65 -3.33 -3.56
CA MET A 30 -8.39 -4.39 -4.26
C MET A 30 -9.89 -4.07 -4.42
N PHE A 31 -10.42 -3.09 -3.68
CA PHE A 31 -11.85 -2.83 -3.59
C PHE A 31 -12.24 -1.43 -4.05
N GLU A 32 -11.30 -0.70 -4.64
CA GLU A 32 -11.54 0.64 -5.18
C GLU A 32 -12.12 1.61 -4.13
N VAL A 33 -11.64 1.51 -2.88
CA VAL A 33 -12.03 2.42 -1.81
C VAL A 33 -11.21 3.71 -1.80
N VAL A 34 -10.00 3.69 -2.37
CA VAL A 34 -9.16 4.88 -2.51
C VAL A 34 -9.61 5.71 -3.70
N ARG A 35 -9.92 6.96 -3.46
CA ARG A 35 -10.22 7.95 -4.50
C ARG A 35 -9.19 9.07 -4.43
N LEU A 36 -8.43 9.26 -5.50
CA LEU A 36 -7.47 10.35 -5.63
C LEU A 36 -8.00 11.41 -6.59
N ASP A 37 -7.64 12.66 -6.33
CA ASP A 37 -7.96 13.77 -7.23
C ASP A 37 -7.28 13.59 -8.58
N LYS A 38 -8.02 13.85 -9.66
CA LYS A 38 -7.56 13.67 -11.03
C LYS A 38 -6.30 14.49 -11.33
N ALA A 39 -6.27 15.76 -10.94
CA ALA A 39 -5.11 16.60 -11.15
C ALA A 39 -3.87 16.11 -10.38
N PHE A 40 -4.07 15.53 -9.19
CA PHE A 40 -3.01 14.90 -8.41
C PHE A 40 -2.44 13.68 -9.14
N VAL A 41 -3.29 12.78 -9.62
CA VAL A 41 -2.86 11.59 -10.36
C VAL A 41 -2.12 11.99 -11.65
N GLU A 42 -2.68 12.89 -12.45
CA GLU A 42 -2.05 13.38 -13.69
C GLU A 42 -0.66 13.97 -13.43
N LYS A 43 -0.49 14.68 -12.33
CA LYS A 43 0.77 15.35 -11.98
C LYS A 43 1.87 14.38 -11.58
N TYR A 44 1.54 13.31 -10.85
CA TYR A 44 2.55 12.47 -10.18
C TYR A 44 2.70 11.06 -10.75
N LYS A 45 1.76 10.57 -11.56
CA LYS A 45 1.80 9.20 -12.13
C LYS A 45 3.05 8.95 -12.98
N GLU A 46 3.52 9.93 -13.76
CA GLU A 46 4.73 9.78 -14.57
C GLU A 46 6.00 9.66 -13.71
N ALA A 47 6.09 10.40 -12.60
CA ALA A 47 7.22 10.32 -11.67
C ALA A 47 7.22 8.98 -10.95
N PHE A 48 6.06 8.52 -10.48
CA PHE A 48 5.87 7.20 -9.85
C PHE A 48 6.27 6.06 -10.79
N ALA A 49 5.87 6.10 -12.06
CA ALA A 49 6.20 5.07 -13.05
C ALA A 49 7.71 4.98 -13.39
N LYS A 50 8.49 6.00 -13.03
CA LYS A 50 9.96 6.00 -13.23
C LYS A 50 10.74 5.38 -12.08
N ASP A 51 10.08 5.03 -10.99
CA ASP A 51 10.74 4.38 -9.86
C ASP A 51 11.27 3.00 -10.26
N PRO A 52 12.51 2.64 -9.88
CA PRO A 52 13.20 1.45 -10.39
C PRO A 52 12.54 0.12 -10.00
N VAL A 53 11.69 0.10 -8.97
CA VAL A 53 11.02 -1.13 -8.53
C VAL A 53 9.55 -1.20 -8.95
N ILE A 54 8.98 -0.10 -9.45
CA ILE A 54 7.59 -0.04 -9.89
C ILE A 54 7.47 -0.59 -11.31
N SER A 55 6.72 -1.68 -11.47
CA SER A 55 6.45 -2.30 -12.77
C SER A 55 5.24 -1.67 -13.46
N ASP A 56 5.13 -1.86 -14.78
CA ASP A 56 3.97 -1.43 -15.56
C ASP A 56 2.66 -2.02 -14.99
N ASP A 57 2.66 -3.27 -14.53
CA ASP A 57 1.49 -3.91 -13.89
C ASP A 57 0.99 -3.16 -12.64
N ILE A 58 1.89 -2.53 -11.89
CA ILE A 58 1.53 -1.68 -10.74
C ILE A 58 0.96 -0.35 -11.23
N VAL A 59 1.58 0.25 -12.25
CA VAL A 59 1.13 1.52 -12.83
C VAL A 59 -0.26 1.40 -13.45
N GLU A 60 -0.58 0.27 -14.08
CA GLU A 60 -1.88 -0.02 -14.70
C GLU A 60 -3.02 -0.10 -13.68
N LYS A 61 -2.72 -0.39 -12.41
CA LYS A 61 -3.71 -0.39 -11.31
C LYS A 61 -4.10 1.02 -10.82
N ILE A 62 -3.39 2.05 -11.26
CA ILE A 62 -3.71 3.43 -10.87
C ILE A 62 -4.84 3.96 -11.75
N HIS A 63 -5.96 4.29 -11.13
CA HIS A 63 -7.13 4.90 -11.77
C HIS A 63 -6.83 6.33 -12.24
N GLU A 64 -7.64 6.83 -13.16
CA GLU A 64 -7.50 8.22 -13.68
C GLU A 64 -7.74 9.32 -12.65
N GLY A 65 -8.28 8.94 -11.48
CA GLY A 65 -8.71 9.88 -10.46
C GLY A 65 -10.13 10.40 -10.68
N VAL A 66 -10.62 11.17 -9.73
CA VAL A 66 -11.97 11.74 -9.72
C VAL A 66 -11.89 13.25 -9.48
N GLU A 67 -12.99 13.95 -9.73
CA GLU A 67 -13.06 15.39 -9.43
C GLU A 67 -13.07 15.64 -7.92
N LEU A 68 -12.42 16.72 -7.48
CA LEU A 68 -12.31 17.07 -6.06
C LEU A 68 -13.67 17.20 -5.37
N SER A 69 -14.69 17.68 -6.08
CA SER A 69 -16.06 17.77 -5.57
C SER A 69 -16.69 16.42 -5.25
N GLU A 70 -16.32 15.36 -5.96
CA GLU A 70 -16.73 13.99 -5.62
C GLU A 70 -16.09 13.54 -4.32
N ILE A 71 -14.80 13.81 -4.14
CA ILE A 71 -14.07 13.49 -2.91
C ILE A 71 -14.71 14.22 -1.70
N GLU A 72 -15.02 15.50 -1.84
CA GLU A 72 -15.69 16.29 -0.80
C GLU A 72 -17.07 15.70 -0.44
N THR A 73 -17.82 15.23 -1.44
CA THR A 73 -19.11 14.56 -1.23
C THR A 73 -18.93 13.24 -0.46
N LEU A 74 -17.99 12.40 -0.86
CA LEU A 74 -17.69 11.13 -0.18
C LEU A 74 -17.29 11.34 1.29
N ILE A 75 -16.52 12.38 1.59
CA ILE A 75 -16.13 12.73 2.96
C ILE A 75 -17.36 13.18 3.78
N SER A 76 -18.22 14.02 3.21
CA SER A 76 -19.35 14.60 3.93
C SER A 76 -20.54 13.65 4.09
N GLU A 77 -20.79 12.77 3.13
CA GLU A 77 -21.99 11.93 3.08
C GLU A 77 -21.69 10.46 3.42
N ASP A 78 -20.54 9.92 2.96
CA ASP A 78 -20.20 8.50 3.08
C ASP A 78 -19.12 8.22 4.14
N HIS A 79 -18.78 9.22 4.96
CA HIS A 79 -17.79 9.09 6.03
C HIS A 79 -16.40 8.62 5.56
N ALA A 80 -16.02 8.96 4.32
CA ALA A 80 -14.70 8.67 3.80
C ALA A 80 -13.63 9.45 4.59
N GLU A 81 -12.48 8.81 4.82
CA GLU A 81 -11.35 9.45 5.49
C GLU A 81 -10.54 10.28 4.50
N PRO A 82 -10.32 11.60 4.74
CA PRO A 82 -9.62 12.45 3.79
C PRO A 82 -8.13 12.17 3.74
N LEU A 83 -7.56 12.24 2.55
CA LEU A 83 -6.12 12.19 2.29
C LEU A 83 -5.61 13.59 1.95
N TYR A 84 -4.56 14.02 2.64
CA TYR A 84 -3.95 15.32 2.43
C TYR A 84 -2.50 15.18 1.98
N PHE A 85 -2.08 16.05 1.08
CA PHE A 85 -0.70 16.27 0.68
C PHE A 85 -0.40 17.77 0.74
N GLU A 86 0.68 18.17 1.43
CA GLU A 86 1.05 19.60 1.61
C GLU A 86 -0.13 20.47 2.10
N HIS A 87 -0.96 19.94 3.00
CA HIS A 87 -2.18 20.57 3.54
C HIS A 87 -3.33 20.75 2.52
N GLN A 88 -3.21 20.19 1.33
CA GLN A 88 -4.29 20.18 0.34
C GLN A 88 -5.01 18.83 0.34
N LEU A 89 -6.32 18.84 0.20
CA LEU A 89 -7.11 17.62 0.00
C LEU A 89 -6.78 17.06 -1.38
N VAL A 90 -6.32 15.80 -1.42
CA VAL A 90 -5.90 15.13 -2.65
C VAL A 90 -6.58 13.78 -2.87
N GLY A 91 -7.42 13.35 -1.94
CA GLY A 91 -8.12 12.09 -2.04
C GLY A 91 -8.91 11.76 -0.80
N CYS A 92 -9.48 10.56 -0.80
CA CYS A 92 -10.09 9.95 0.39
C CYS A 92 -10.03 8.43 0.32
N VAL A 93 -10.25 7.81 1.47
CA VAL A 93 -10.46 6.36 1.60
C VAL A 93 -11.90 6.13 2.07
N LYS A 94 -12.68 5.41 1.28
CA LYS A 94 -14.07 5.06 1.58
C LYS A 94 -14.13 3.92 2.59
N PRO A 95 -15.20 3.79 3.38
CA PRO A 95 -15.48 2.53 4.06
C PRO A 95 -15.77 1.43 3.02
N ALA A 96 -15.40 0.19 3.33
CA ALA A 96 -15.75 -0.96 2.52
C ALA A 96 -17.12 -1.54 2.87
N HIS A 97 -17.72 -1.09 3.98
CA HIS A 97 -19.05 -1.47 4.43
C HIS A 97 -19.69 -0.39 5.32
N ASP A 98 -21.00 -0.16 5.16
CA ASP A 98 -21.70 0.96 5.81
C ASP A 98 -21.89 0.77 7.33
N ILE A 99 -21.94 -0.46 7.80
CA ILE A 99 -22.32 -0.79 9.18
C ILE A 99 -21.17 -1.46 9.95
N ASP A 100 -20.33 -2.27 9.26
CA ASP A 100 -19.27 -3.00 9.92
C ASP A 100 -18.09 -2.08 10.25
N VAL A 101 -17.90 -1.83 11.54
CA VAL A 101 -16.82 -0.96 12.05
C VAL A 101 -15.42 -1.49 11.69
N ASN A 102 -15.28 -2.81 11.45
CA ASN A 102 -14.03 -3.41 11.02
C ASN A 102 -13.70 -3.13 9.55
N LEU A 103 -14.64 -2.58 8.81
CA LEU A 103 -14.51 -2.17 7.42
C LEU A 103 -14.73 -0.67 7.24
N SER A 104 -14.56 0.10 8.31
CA SER A 104 -14.62 1.56 8.30
C SER A 104 -13.47 2.16 7.47
N SER A 105 -13.64 3.39 7.04
CA SER A 105 -12.63 4.13 6.27
C SER A 105 -11.28 4.18 6.95
N HIS A 106 -11.27 4.37 8.27
CA HIS A 106 -10.05 4.38 9.07
C HIS A 106 -9.31 3.04 9.04
N VAL A 107 -10.02 1.92 9.22
CA VAL A 107 -9.43 0.58 9.15
C VAL A 107 -8.90 0.28 7.74
N MET A 108 -9.66 0.65 6.69
CA MET A 108 -9.21 0.52 5.30
C MET A 108 -7.94 1.32 5.06
N HIS A 109 -7.90 2.57 5.52
CA HIS A 109 -6.75 3.46 5.37
C HIS A 109 -5.48 2.88 6.02
N GLU A 110 -5.55 2.49 7.29
CA GLU A 110 -4.39 1.91 8.01
C GLU A 110 -3.87 0.65 7.33
N ASN A 111 -4.75 -0.27 6.94
CA ASN A 111 -4.37 -1.51 6.28
C ASN A 111 -3.77 -1.28 4.89
N LEU A 112 -4.29 -0.32 4.12
CA LEU A 112 -3.74 0.02 2.81
C LEU A 112 -2.36 0.67 2.92
N MET A 113 -2.15 1.55 3.90
CA MET A 113 -0.83 2.15 4.15
C MET A 113 0.20 1.07 4.55
N SER A 114 -0.19 0.13 5.40
CA SER A 114 0.65 -1.01 5.79
C SER A 114 0.94 -1.91 4.60
N LYS A 115 -0.07 -2.24 3.77
CA LYS A 115 0.09 -3.06 2.57
C LYS A 115 1.03 -2.41 1.55
N ALA A 116 0.86 -1.12 1.26
CA ALA A 116 1.74 -0.40 0.35
C ALA A 116 3.20 -0.37 0.85
N SER A 117 3.39 -0.18 2.15
CA SER A 117 4.73 -0.24 2.78
C SER A 117 5.36 -1.62 2.63
N SER A 118 4.59 -2.69 2.85
CA SER A 118 5.05 -4.08 2.71
C SER A 118 5.39 -4.40 1.25
N VAL A 119 4.56 -3.96 0.29
CA VAL A 119 4.84 -4.12 -1.15
C VAL A 119 6.15 -3.44 -1.52
N LEU A 120 6.35 -2.19 -1.12
CA LEU A 120 7.58 -1.46 -1.41
C LEU A 120 8.81 -2.16 -0.81
N ALA A 121 8.70 -2.63 0.43
CA ALA A 121 9.76 -3.38 1.10
C ALA A 121 10.11 -4.69 0.36
N LEU A 122 9.11 -5.46 -0.08
CA LEU A 122 9.29 -6.69 -0.84
C LEU A 122 9.97 -6.43 -2.19
N LEU A 123 9.54 -5.41 -2.93
CA LEU A 123 10.12 -5.05 -4.21
C LEU A 123 11.61 -4.72 -4.09
N TYR A 124 11.97 -3.93 -3.07
CA TYR A 124 13.37 -3.62 -2.79
C TYR A 124 14.17 -4.80 -2.27
N ALA A 125 13.56 -5.68 -1.46
CA ALA A 125 14.23 -6.89 -0.98
C ALA A 125 14.61 -7.82 -2.13
N VAL A 126 13.70 -8.06 -3.07
CA VAL A 126 13.94 -8.88 -4.27
C VAL A 126 15.02 -8.26 -5.16
N MET A 127 14.90 -6.96 -5.46
CA MET A 127 15.87 -6.24 -6.27
C MET A 127 17.29 -6.28 -5.64
N ASN A 128 17.39 -6.00 -4.34
CA ASN A 128 18.67 -5.98 -3.64
C ASN A 128 19.30 -7.37 -3.47
N ALA A 129 18.46 -8.42 -3.40
CA ALA A 129 18.92 -9.80 -3.37
C ALA A 129 19.42 -10.28 -4.75
N GLY A 130 19.05 -9.59 -5.83
CA GLY A 130 19.41 -9.98 -7.20
C GLY A 130 18.80 -11.30 -7.63
N ILE A 131 17.60 -11.62 -7.12
CA ILE A 131 16.83 -12.82 -7.48
C ILE A 131 15.63 -12.44 -8.36
N GLU A 132 15.13 -13.41 -9.12
CA GLU A 132 13.91 -13.20 -9.89
C GLU A 132 12.67 -13.27 -8.98
N LYS A 133 11.62 -12.51 -9.31
CA LYS A 133 10.34 -12.55 -8.57
C LYS A 133 9.74 -13.95 -8.53
N SER A 134 9.92 -14.74 -9.58
CA SER A 134 9.46 -16.13 -9.67
C SER A 134 10.18 -17.11 -8.76
N ASP A 135 11.36 -16.74 -8.23
CA ASP A 135 12.13 -17.58 -7.31
C ASP A 135 11.67 -17.46 -5.86
N VAL A 136 10.78 -16.49 -5.57
CA VAL A 136 10.20 -16.33 -4.25
C VAL A 136 8.99 -17.24 -4.11
N GLU A 137 9.10 -18.25 -3.24
CA GLU A 137 8.05 -19.24 -3.00
C GLU A 137 7.24 -18.96 -1.72
N TYR A 138 7.82 -18.21 -0.78
CA TYR A 138 7.18 -17.94 0.51
C TYR A 138 7.49 -16.54 1.04
N VAL A 139 6.47 -15.88 1.60
CA VAL A 139 6.58 -14.57 2.25
C VAL A 139 6.01 -14.66 3.66
N ILE A 140 6.73 -14.14 4.64
CA ILE A 140 6.24 -14.02 6.01
C ILE A 140 6.04 -12.54 6.31
N ASP A 141 4.80 -12.15 6.55
CA ASP A 141 4.47 -10.82 7.04
C ASP A 141 4.56 -10.77 8.57
N CYS A 142 5.16 -9.72 9.08
CA CYS A 142 5.20 -9.45 10.52
C CYS A 142 4.75 -8.01 10.85
N ALA A 143 3.99 -7.39 9.96
CA ALA A 143 3.40 -6.09 10.18
C ALA A 143 2.21 -6.17 11.16
N GLU A 144 1.92 -5.05 11.79
CA GLU A 144 0.78 -4.89 12.68
C GLU A 144 -0.24 -3.94 12.03
N GLU A 145 -1.04 -4.49 11.16
CA GLU A 145 -2.17 -3.78 10.55
C GLU A 145 -3.38 -3.77 11.48
N ALA A 146 -4.33 -2.87 11.22
CA ALA A 146 -5.59 -2.83 11.94
C ALA A 146 -6.38 -4.14 11.76
N CYS A 147 -6.93 -4.64 12.86
CA CYS A 147 -7.75 -5.85 12.84
C CYS A 147 -9.05 -5.64 12.08
N GLY A 148 -9.54 -6.69 11.43
CA GLY A 148 -10.88 -6.74 10.83
C GLY A 148 -10.90 -6.61 9.32
N ASP A 149 -9.90 -6.03 8.69
CA ASP A 149 -9.84 -5.96 7.22
C ASP A 149 -9.44 -7.30 6.60
N MET A 150 -10.43 -8.15 6.43
CA MET A 150 -10.27 -9.43 5.72
C MET A 150 -10.18 -9.23 4.20
N ASN A 151 -10.73 -8.15 3.68
CA ASN A 151 -10.94 -7.95 2.25
C ASN A 151 -9.66 -7.48 1.55
N GLN A 152 -8.89 -6.60 2.16
CA GLN A 152 -7.62 -6.13 1.59
C GLN A 152 -6.49 -7.18 1.67
N ARG A 153 -6.72 -8.28 2.36
CA ARG A 153 -5.74 -9.37 2.53
C ARG A 153 -5.60 -10.30 1.32
N GLY A 154 -6.40 -10.13 0.28
CA GLY A 154 -6.25 -10.86 -0.98
C GLY A 154 -6.18 -12.39 -0.81
N GLY A 155 -7.23 -13.01 -0.29
CA GLY A 155 -7.34 -14.47 -0.21
C GLY A 155 -6.82 -15.11 1.08
N GLY A 156 -6.74 -14.37 2.18
CA GLY A 156 -6.65 -14.98 3.50
C GLY A 156 -5.53 -14.52 4.41
N ASN A 157 -4.43 -13.98 3.88
CA ASN A 157 -3.39 -13.39 4.70
C ASN A 157 -2.75 -12.16 4.04
N PHE A 158 -2.14 -11.34 4.87
CA PHE A 158 -1.55 -10.07 4.45
C PHE A 158 -0.28 -10.28 3.62
N ALA A 159 0.54 -11.28 3.99
CA ALA A 159 1.73 -11.65 3.24
C ALA A 159 1.40 -11.99 1.78
N LYS A 160 0.34 -12.79 1.56
CA LYS A 160 -0.11 -13.14 0.20
C LYS A 160 -0.64 -11.93 -0.56
N ALA A 161 -1.41 -11.04 0.10
CA ALA A 161 -1.92 -9.83 -0.51
C ALA A 161 -0.79 -8.90 -0.98
N ALA A 162 0.26 -8.72 -0.17
CA ALA A 162 1.42 -7.93 -0.54
C ALA A 162 2.22 -8.60 -1.68
N ALA A 163 2.43 -9.92 -1.61
CA ALA A 163 3.13 -10.70 -2.63
C ALA A 163 2.45 -10.62 -4.00
N GLU A 164 1.12 -10.64 -4.06
CA GLU A 164 0.35 -10.51 -5.31
C GLU A 164 0.57 -9.15 -5.98
N VAL A 165 0.51 -8.07 -5.21
CA VAL A 165 0.76 -6.72 -5.75
C VAL A 165 2.21 -6.57 -6.20
N ALA A 166 3.16 -7.13 -5.44
CA ALA A 166 4.58 -7.12 -5.81
C ALA A 166 4.91 -7.99 -7.04
N GLY A 167 3.96 -8.81 -7.52
CA GLY A 167 4.15 -9.71 -8.66
C GLY A 167 4.94 -10.97 -8.34
N LEU A 168 4.93 -11.43 -7.09
CA LEU A 168 5.57 -12.68 -6.65
C LEU A 168 4.62 -13.87 -6.90
N VAL A 169 4.50 -14.24 -8.16
CA VAL A 169 3.43 -15.15 -8.66
C VAL A 169 3.47 -16.56 -8.06
N ASN A 170 4.66 -17.03 -7.65
CA ASN A 170 4.83 -18.36 -7.06
C ASN A 170 4.75 -18.34 -5.53
N ALA A 171 4.71 -17.14 -4.91
CA ALA A 171 4.74 -17.04 -3.48
C ALA A 171 3.39 -17.38 -2.84
N THR A 172 3.44 -18.16 -1.77
CA THR A 172 2.43 -18.21 -0.73
C THR A 172 2.96 -17.52 0.53
N GLY A 173 2.23 -17.54 1.64
CA GLY A 173 2.75 -16.89 2.84
C GLY A 173 1.93 -17.08 4.09
N SER A 174 2.47 -16.57 5.18
CA SER A 174 1.84 -16.53 6.51
C SER A 174 2.04 -15.18 7.17
N ASP A 175 1.14 -14.85 8.10
CA ASP A 175 1.23 -13.67 8.95
C ASP A 175 1.71 -14.07 10.33
N ALA A 176 2.92 -13.67 10.71
CA ALA A 176 3.43 -13.85 12.06
C ALA A 176 2.98 -12.68 12.95
N ARG A 177 2.17 -12.96 13.96
CA ARG A 177 1.66 -11.96 14.91
C ARG A 177 2.36 -12.08 16.26
N GLY A 178 2.55 -11.01 16.97
CA GLY A 178 3.19 -11.02 18.28
C GLY A 178 3.74 -9.67 18.70
N PHE A 179 3.14 -8.58 18.23
CA PHE A 179 3.58 -7.22 18.50
C PHE A 179 5.09 -7.04 18.18
N CYS A 180 5.86 -6.47 19.07
CA CYS A 180 7.29 -6.26 18.88
C CYS A 180 8.11 -7.57 18.76
N ALA A 181 7.53 -8.74 19.07
CA ALA A 181 8.16 -10.05 18.91
C ALA A 181 7.91 -10.69 17.53
N ALA A 182 6.97 -10.16 16.72
CA ALA A 182 6.62 -10.71 15.41
C ALA A 182 7.83 -10.87 14.47
N PRO A 183 8.77 -9.91 14.34
CA PRO A 183 9.96 -10.10 13.53
C PRO A 183 10.84 -11.27 13.98
N THR A 184 10.92 -11.52 15.28
CA THR A 184 11.66 -12.68 15.82
C THR A 184 10.97 -14.00 15.49
N HIS A 185 9.64 -14.03 15.57
CA HIS A 185 8.86 -15.20 15.16
C HIS A 185 9.04 -15.48 13.67
N ALA A 186 8.95 -14.47 12.82
CA ALA A 186 9.17 -14.60 11.39
C ALA A 186 10.55 -15.17 11.05
N LEU A 187 11.61 -14.74 11.76
CA LEU A 187 12.96 -15.29 11.60
C LEU A 187 13.13 -16.74 12.08
N ILE A 188 12.28 -17.20 13.00
CA ILE A 188 12.29 -18.59 13.46
C ILE A 188 11.52 -19.48 12.48
N GLU A 189 10.48 -18.94 11.84
CA GLU A 189 9.67 -19.65 10.84
C GLU A 189 10.37 -19.78 9.49
N ALA A 190 11.25 -18.84 9.13
CA ALA A 190 12.03 -18.84 7.89
C ALA A 190 13.18 -19.86 7.92
#